data_e9e4f4d6fafae33293a3c62cb6b97b8b
#
_entry.id   e9e4f4d6fafae33293a3c62cb6b97b8b
#
_cell.length_a   1.000
_cell.length_b   1.000
_cell.length_c   1.000
_cell.angle_alpha   90.00
_cell.angle_beta   90.00
_cell.angle_gamma   90.00
#
_symmetry.space_group_name_H-M   'P 1'
#
loop_
_entity.id
_entity.type
_entity.pdbx_description
1 polymer ?
#
loop_
_entity_poly.entity_id
_entity_poly.type
_entity_poly.pdbx_seq_one_letter_code
_entity_poly.pdbx_strand_id
1 'polypeptide(L)'
;MKADIQLVSFIVAVLLQILASANIGENANLPVRAALCGLVEIAGQRATIEEATAAADAAADHVLEFNMSASDKTWLDIFRSTPGADDARDYDASKWPEHKDWQRQWPDWKRQAAKMLKKDKLDETKKKHNIADLTPAQLKHLRSHLSPLSQEIQHLATEATSTAIRQKLLATKAVQEELNKAVYGKTTEPADNSMPTAVFEAAAGGSRQSNCVGDGGSKKATTFLATFVCVCAKNTANSADGSKACTGSALSESWTTAAAQPSPALVAELVKLCNRKKNTKLTAADLKTRINRVTELITYESAAAYLGAHISGECTGSANAGICVKYTTLAGAAKPATDAIPWLKDLSDLAAKLEEHEAATLKLKRINEAIKTKAKAAAHLAHMAKQAAKTELDPTTTGQGKPAVAKEDCSNHKDNATCKEKGCKWEENASDKSKGTCKHEGGEGQTNTAGGTGAGGASDTEAKKCSDKKKAGGLQGWLQMGWKRMQRFFYSRQ
;
A
#
# COMPACT_ATOMS: atom_id res chain seq x y z
N MET A 1 -0.57 -48.05 -59.75
CA MET A 1 -1.82 -47.32 -60.12
C MET A 1 -3.03 -47.60 -59.23
N LYS A 2 -3.46 -48.84 -58.93
CA LYS A 2 -4.63 -49.07 -58.04
C LYS A 2 -4.38 -48.68 -56.57
N ALA A 3 -3.17 -48.91 -56.06
CA ALA A 3 -2.81 -48.64 -54.67
C ALA A 3 -2.72 -47.11 -54.42
N ASP A 4 -2.22 -46.35 -55.42
CA ASP A 4 -2.08 -44.91 -55.32
C ASP A 4 -3.43 -44.19 -55.32
N ILE A 5 -4.40 -44.70 -56.07
CA ILE A 5 -5.77 -44.14 -56.14
C ILE A 5 -6.51 -44.37 -54.80
N GLN A 6 -6.29 -45.50 -54.12
CA GLN A 6 -6.89 -45.78 -52.82
C GLN A 6 -6.28 -44.91 -51.72
N LEU A 7 -4.97 -44.66 -51.75
CA LEU A 7 -4.30 -43.78 -50.80
C LEU A 7 -4.72 -42.29 -50.95
N VAL A 8 -4.81 -41.83 -52.20
CA VAL A 8 -5.29 -40.45 -52.46
C VAL A 8 -6.77 -40.30 -52.06
N SER A 9 -7.61 -41.34 -52.34
CA SER A 9 -9.01 -41.30 -51.93
C SER A 9 -9.18 -41.36 -50.41
N PHE A 10 -8.33 -42.08 -49.68
CA PHE A 10 -8.33 -42.10 -48.22
C PHE A 10 -7.84 -40.79 -47.61
N ILE A 11 -6.79 -40.18 -48.16
CA ILE A 11 -6.28 -38.87 -47.73
C ILE A 11 -7.31 -37.77 -48.01
N VAL A 12 -7.97 -37.79 -49.13
CA VAL A 12 -9.06 -36.85 -49.48
C VAL A 12 -10.27 -37.08 -48.57
N ALA A 13 -10.63 -38.30 -48.24
CA ALA A 13 -11.73 -38.62 -47.34
C ALA A 13 -11.38 -38.20 -45.89
N VAL A 14 -10.12 -38.37 -45.43
CA VAL A 14 -9.64 -37.91 -44.13
C VAL A 14 -9.56 -36.37 -44.08
N LEU A 15 -9.09 -35.73 -45.16
CA LEU A 15 -9.09 -34.24 -45.29
C LEU A 15 -10.52 -33.68 -45.36
N LEU A 16 -11.46 -34.36 -46.02
CA LEU A 16 -12.88 -33.99 -46.04
C LEU A 16 -13.57 -34.22 -44.68
N GLN A 17 -13.12 -35.18 -43.88
CA GLN A 17 -13.61 -35.36 -42.49
C GLN A 17 -13.04 -34.30 -41.54
N ILE A 18 -11.83 -33.79 -41.80
CA ILE A 18 -11.25 -32.67 -41.07
C ILE A 18 -11.95 -31.36 -41.42
N LEU A 19 -12.59 -31.26 -42.59
CA LEU A 19 -13.48 -30.14 -43.00
C LEU A 19 -14.93 -30.33 -42.50
N ALA A 20 -15.22 -31.38 -41.71
CA ALA A 20 -16.53 -31.54 -41.08
C ALA A 20 -16.75 -30.43 -40.06
N SER A 21 -17.53 -29.46 -40.49
CA SER A 21 -18.11 -28.30 -39.78
C SER A 21 -17.53 -28.10 -38.39
N ALA A 22 -16.56 -27.16 -38.28
CA ALA A 22 -16.10 -26.66 -37.02
C ALA A 22 -17.29 -26.00 -36.31
N ASN A 23 -17.95 -26.72 -35.44
CA ASN A 23 -18.98 -26.20 -34.55
C ASN A 23 -18.35 -25.87 -33.20
N ILE A 24 -18.84 -24.79 -32.57
CA ILE A 24 -18.50 -24.48 -31.17
C ILE A 24 -19.07 -25.59 -30.30
N GLY A 25 -18.19 -26.40 -29.71
CA GLY A 25 -18.53 -27.54 -28.92
C GLY A 25 -18.93 -27.23 -27.47
N GLU A 26 -19.26 -28.31 -26.76
CA GLU A 26 -19.50 -28.22 -25.31
C GLU A 26 -18.27 -27.65 -24.58
N ASN A 27 -18.52 -26.80 -23.57
CA ASN A 27 -17.49 -26.19 -22.73
C ASN A 27 -16.52 -25.24 -23.47
N ALA A 28 -16.75 -24.87 -24.74
CA ALA A 28 -15.88 -23.96 -25.50
C ALA A 28 -15.68 -22.60 -24.79
N ASN A 29 -16.72 -22.12 -24.11
CA ASN A 29 -16.69 -20.89 -23.32
C ASN A 29 -16.50 -21.11 -21.82
N LEU A 30 -16.14 -22.33 -21.39
CA LEU A 30 -15.86 -22.62 -19.97
C LEU A 30 -14.76 -21.74 -19.38
N PRO A 31 -13.63 -21.46 -20.08
CA PRO A 31 -12.61 -20.51 -19.58
C PRO A 31 -13.17 -19.10 -19.39
N VAL A 32 -13.96 -18.60 -20.33
CA VAL A 32 -14.59 -17.26 -20.26
C VAL A 32 -15.57 -17.21 -19.07
N ARG A 33 -16.44 -18.21 -18.94
CA ARG A 33 -17.33 -18.32 -17.78
C ARG A 33 -16.54 -18.33 -16.46
N ALA A 34 -15.47 -19.11 -16.38
CA ALA A 34 -14.65 -19.18 -15.16
C ALA A 34 -14.02 -17.81 -14.80
N ALA A 35 -13.56 -17.07 -15.81
CA ALA A 35 -13.02 -15.72 -15.61
C ALA A 35 -14.09 -14.74 -15.14
N LEU A 36 -15.27 -14.74 -15.78
CA LEU A 36 -16.41 -13.89 -15.36
C LEU A 36 -16.91 -14.28 -13.97
N CYS A 37 -16.99 -15.58 -13.65
CA CYS A 37 -17.34 -16.05 -12.32
C CYS A 37 -16.37 -15.56 -11.24
N GLY A 38 -15.09 -15.39 -11.57
CA GLY A 38 -14.12 -14.79 -10.67
C GLY A 38 -14.51 -13.39 -10.20
N LEU A 39 -15.21 -12.61 -11.02
CA LEU A 39 -15.71 -11.28 -10.67
C LEU A 39 -17.02 -11.36 -9.86
N VAL A 40 -17.93 -12.27 -10.23
CA VAL A 40 -19.15 -12.54 -9.44
C VAL A 40 -18.79 -13.00 -8.01
N GLU A 41 -17.72 -13.76 -7.85
CA GLU A 41 -17.26 -14.28 -6.55
C GLU A 41 -16.93 -13.17 -5.54
N ILE A 42 -16.41 -12.04 -5.98
CA ILE A 42 -16.05 -10.91 -5.12
C ILE A 42 -17.14 -9.86 -4.98
N ALA A 43 -18.12 -9.84 -5.88
CA ALA A 43 -19.31 -8.99 -5.77
C ALA A 43 -20.28 -9.50 -4.69
N GLY A 44 -21.37 -8.82 -4.44
CA GLY A 44 -22.43 -9.27 -3.51
C GLY A 44 -22.00 -9.25 -2.04
N GLN A 45 -21.22 -8.25 -1.62
CA GLN A 45 -20.73 -8.09 -0.24
C GLN A 45 -19.79 -9.20 0.24
N ARG A 46 -19.17 -9.94 -0.68
CA ARG A 46 -18.25 -11.03 -0.39
C ARG A 46 -16.78 -10.59 -0.31
N ALA A 47 -16.45 -9.43 -0.84
CA ALA A 47 -15.12 -8.85 -0.74
C ALA A 47 -15.00 -7.98 0.51
N THR A 48 -13.86 -8.05 1.18
CA THR A 48 -13.45 -7.12 2.24
C THR A 48 -12.07 -6.57 1.89
N ILE A 49 -11.77 -5.35 2.30
CA ILE A 49 -10.44 -4.75 2.16
C ILE A 49 -9.78 -4.61 3.53
N GLU A 50 -8.50 -4.30 3.56
CA GLU A 50 -7.84 -3.92 4.79
C GLU A 50 -8.27 -2.51 5.18
N GLU A 51 -8.99 -2.38 6.30
CA GLU A 51 -9.41 -1.08 6.81
C GLU A 51 -8.19 -0.30 7.33
N ALA A 52 -8.18 1.00 7.07
CA ALA A 52 -7.14 1.87 7.60
C ALA A 52 -7.24 1.94 9.13
N THR A 53 -6.11 1.79 9.82
CA THR A 53 -6.05 1.97 11.26
C THR A 53 -6.31 3.43 11.63
N ALA A 54 -7.01 3.67 12.74
CA ALA A 54 -7.17 5.02 13.28
C ALA A 54 -5.78 5.65 13.54
N ALA A 55 -5.69 6.97 13.41
CA ALA A 55 -4.47 7.70 13.74
C ALA A 55 -4.10 7.49 15.23
N ALA A 56 -2.81 7.54 15.54
CA ALA A 56 -2.31 7.38 16.91
C ALA A 56 -2.48 8.69 17.74
N ASP A 57 -3.67 9.29 17.66
CA ASP A 57 -3.98 10.61 18.22
C ASP A 57 -3.79 10.64 19.75
N ALA A 58 -4.19 9.58 20.45
CA ALA A 58 -4.02 9.50 21.90
C ALA A 58 -2.54 9.50 22.33
N ALA A 59 -1.66 8.82 21.57
CA ALA A 59 -0.22 8.81 21.86
C ALA A 59 0.42 10.16 21.53
N ALA A 60 0.00 10.81 20.45
CA ALA A 60 0.43 12.15 20.09
C ALA A 60 -0.03 13.18 21.14
N ASP A 61 -1.31 13.15 21.50
CA ASP A 61 -1.91 14.06 22.48
C ASP A 61 -1.22 13.97 23.86
N HIS A 62 -0.88 12.74 24.26
CA HIS A 62 -0.13 12.49 25.51
C HIS A 62 1.24 13.20 25.54
N VAL A 63 1.99 13.16 24.43
CA VAL A 63 3.31 13.82 24.36
C VAL A 63 3.18 15.33 24.24
N LEU A 64 2.18 15.82 23.50
CA LEU A 64 1.88 17.25 23.40
C LEU A 64 1.47 17.82 24.78
N GLU A 65 0.64 17.10 25.54
CA GLU A 65 0.27 17.41 26.91
C GLU A 65 1.51 17.45 27.82
N PHE A 66 2.36 16.44 27.71
CA PHE A 66 3.60 16.36 28.48
C PHE A 66 4.52 17.55 28.18
N ASN A 67 4.77 17.85 26.91
CA ASN A 67 5.58 18.99 26.50
C ASN A 67 5.03 20.35 27.02
N MET A 68 3.72 20.54 26.92
CA MET A 68 3.06 21.75 27.41
C MET A 68 3.17 21.85 28.95
N SER A 69 3.02 20.74 29.68
CA SER A 69 3.15 20.74 31.15
C SER A 69 4.57 21.04 31.64
N ALA A 70 5.59 20.73 30.83
CA ALA A 70 6.97 21.05 31.12
C ALA A 70 7.37 22.50 30.75
N SER A 71 6.48 23.26 30.13
CA SER A 71 6.75 24.61 29.65
C SER A 71 6.84 25.65 30.79
N ASP A 72 7.45 26.79 30.48
CA ASP A 72 7.50 27.89 31.43
C ASP A 72 6.13 28.57 31.59
N LYS A 73 5.92 29.19 32.75
CA LYS A 73 4.68 29.91 33.01
C LYS A 73 4.45 31.03 31.99
N THR A 74 5.49 31.72 31.57
CA THR A 74 5.44 32.78 30.55
C THR A 74 4.94 32.27 29.23
N TRP A 75 5.33 31.04 28.82
CA TRP A 75 4.81 30.37 27.61
C TRP A 75 3.34 30.00 27.76
N LEU A 76 2.91 29.48 28.91
CA LEU A 76 1.50 29.14 29.14
C LEU A 76 0.62 30.41 29.19
N ASP A 77 1.12 31.52 29.73
CA ASP A 77 0.37 32.77 29.85
C ASP A 77 0.07 33.45 28.49
N ILE A 78 0.86 33.17 27.43
CA ILE A 78 0.53 33.68 26.08
C ILE A 78 -0.79 33.11 25.53
N PHE A 79 -1.20 31.93 26.00
CA PHE A 79 -2.44 31.27 25.57
C PHE A 79 -3.67 31.79 26.34
N ARG A 80 -3.54 32.54 27.45
CA ARG A 80 -4.69 33.05 28.19
C ARG A 80 -5.43 34.11 27.37
N SER A 81 -6.75 34.08 27.41
CA SER A 81 -7.58 35.11 26.77
C SER A 81 -7.30 36.51 27.35
N THR A 82 -7.21 36.58 28.68
CA THR A 82 -6.80 37.76 29.45
C THR A 82 -5.85 37.34 30.59
N PRO A 83 -5.08 38.28 31.19
CA PRO A 83 -4.25 37.91 32.34
C PRO A 83 -5.03 37.27 33.47
N GLY A 84 -4.63 36.06 33.88
CA GLY A 84 -5.28 35.28 34.92
C GLY A 84 -6.51 34.47 34.50
N ALA A 85 -6.96 34.56 33.26
CA ALA A 85 -8.09 33.78 32.78
C ALA A 85 -7.79 32.27 32.67
N ASP A 86 -8.81 31.41 32.83
CA ASP A 86 -8.71 29.95 32.73
C ASP A 86 -9.01 29.45 31.31
N ASP A 87 -9.40 30.33 30.39
CA ASP A 87 -9.68 30.01 28.99
C ASP A 87 -8.54 30.43 28.07
N ALA A 88 -8.42 29.72 26.95
CA ALA A 88 -7.34 29.93 25.98
C ALA A 88 -7.84 30.70 24.75
N ARG A 89 -7.03 31.68 24.30
CA ARG A 89 -7.30 32.52 23.12
C ARG A 89 -6.93 31.83 21.82
N ASP A 90 -7.51 32.33 20.72
CA ASP A 90 -7.09 32.01 19.37
C ASP A 90 -5.79 32.72 18.99
N TYR A 91 -5.14 32.27 17.92
CA TYR A 91 -3.97 32.92 17.38
C TYR A 91 -4.30 34.33 16.86
N ASP A 92 -3.47 35.27 17.21
CA ASP A 92 -3.59 36.63 16.77
C ASP A 92 -2.28 37.10 16.12
N ALA A 93 -2.27 37.12 14.78
CA ALA A 93 -1.10 37.49 13.99
C ALA A 93 -0.59 38.91 14.27
N SER A 94 -1.45 39.81 14.79
CA SER A 94 -1.04 41.17 15.13
C SER A 94 -0.17 41.23 16.38
N LYS A 95 -0.30 40.25 17.27
CA LYS A 95 0.49 40.14 18.50
C LYS A 95 1.84 39.47 18.30
N TRP A 96 1.94 38.60 17.28
CA TRP A 96 3.17 37.86 16.99
C TRP A 96 3.48 37.88 15.48
N PRO A 97 3.76 39.09 14.93
CA PRO A 97 3.99 39.24 13.48
C PRO A 97 5.23 38.49 12.97
N GLU A 98 6.22 38.27 13.83
CA GLU A 98 7.45 37.53 13.55
C GLU A 98 7.26 36.00 13.60
N HIS A 99 6.17 35.51 14.21
CA HIS A 99 5.91 34.05 14.42
C HIS A 99 4.76 33.54 13.54
N LYS A 100 4.83 33.77 12.23
CA LYS A 100 3.81 33.33 11.28
C LYS A 100 3.64 31.80 11.23
N ASP A 101 4.70 31.08 11.56
CA ASP A 101 4.70 29.60 11.68
C ASP A 101 3.82 29.10 12.83
N TRP A 102 3.61 29.92 13.87
CA TRP A 102 2.76 29.58 15.02
C TRP A 102 1.29 29.38 14.65
N GLN A 103 0.79 30.07 13.65
CA GLN A 103 -0.60 29.96 13.21
C GLN A 103 -1.03 28.51 12.96
N ARG A 104 -0.14 27.73 12.34
CA ARG A 104 -0.41 26.31 12.04
C ARG A 104 -0.38 25.41 13.28
N GLN A 105 0.47 25.73 14.25
CA GLN A 105 0.68 24.92 15.45
C GLN A 105 -0.25 25.33 16.60
N TRP A 106 -0.76 26.55 16.55
CA TRP A 106 -1.54 27.16 17.61
C TRP A 106 -2.77 26.35 18.04
N PRO A 107 -3.57 25.73 17.17
CA PRO A 107 -4.73 24.94 17.57
C PRO A 107 -4.36 23.81 18.53
N ASP A 108 -3.26 23.10 18.26
CA ASP A 108 -2.78 22.02 19.12
C ASP A 108 -2.25 22.54 20.45
N TRP A 109 -1.42 23.59 20.42
CA TRP A 109 -0.92 24.24 21.62
C TRP A 109 -2.05 24.79 22.48
N LYS A 110 -3.01 25.52 21.88
CA LYS A 110 -4.20 26.03 22.55
C LYS A 110 -4.97 24.91 23.24
N ARG A 111 -5.17 23.78 22.54
CA ARG A 111 -5.89 22.63 23.09
C ARG A 111 -5.21 22.07 24.34
N GLN A 112 -3.88 21.98 24.36
CA GLN A 112 -3.13 21.49 25.52
C GLN A 112 -3.07 22.57 26.61
N ALA A 113 -2.79 23.82 26.27
CA ALA A 113 -2.78 24.93 27.22
C ALA A 113 -4.13 25.06 27.95
N ALA A 114 -5.25 25.00 27.23
CA ALA A 114 -6.59 25.09 27.83
C ALA A 114 -6.86 24.02 28.91
N LYS A 115 -6.23 22.86 28.83
CA LYS A 115 -6.30 21.84 29.89
C LYS A 115 -5.59 22.33 31.16
N MET A 116 -4.46 23.07 31.04
CA MET A 116 -3.53 23.41 32.10
C MET A 116 -3.77 24.80 32.69
N LEU A 117 -4.50 25.69 31.99
CA LEU A 117 -4.85 26.98 32.48
C LEU A 117 -5.87 26.97 33.64
N LYS A 118 -6.63 25.86 33.76
CA LYS A 118 -7.59 25.62 34.85
C LYS A 118 -6.85 25.39 36.16
N LYS A 119 -7.45 25.89 37.25
CA LYS A 119 -6.88 25.77 38.61
C LYS A 119 -6.46 24.33 38.90
N ASP A 120 -5.29 24.14 39.45
CA ASP A 120 -4.66 22.89 39.90
C ASP A 120 -4.35 21.86 38.78
N LYS A 121 -4.83 22.07 37.54
CA LYS A 121 -4.66 21.10 36.45
C LYS A 121 -3.23 21.01 35.93
N LEU A 122 -2.47 22.09 35.96
CA LEU A 122 -1.05 22.07 35.62
C LEU A 122 -0.26 21.17 36.60
N ASP A 123 -0.53 21.30 37.89
CA ASP A 123 0.17 20.50 38.92
C ASP A 123 -0.25 19.03 38.88
N GLU A 124 -1.54 18.74 38.64
CA GLU A 124 -2.01 17.38 38.38
C GLU A 124 -1.31 16.77 37.15
N THR A 125 -1.19 17.52 36.06
CA THR A 125 -0.53 17.06 34.83
C THR A 125 0.97 16.84 35.06
N LYS A 126 1.64 17.73 35.79
CA LYS A 126 3.05 17.54 36.18
C LYS A 126 3.26 16.29 37.04
N LYS A 127 2.35 16.01 37.98
CA LYS A 127 2.37 14.76 38.76
C LYS A 127 2.17 13.53 37.88
N LYS A 128 1.21 13.58 36.96
CA LYS A 128 0.92 12.52 35.96
C LYS A 128 2.18 12.15 35.15
N HIS A 129 2.98 13.16 34.76
CA HIS A 129 4.19 12.95 33.98
C HIS A 129 5.46 12.81 34.83
N ASN A 130 5.34 12.72 36.18
CA ASN A 130 6.46 12.58 37.11
C ASN A 130 7.50 13.71 37.03
N ILE A 131 7.05 14.94 36.80
CA ILE A 131 7.91 16.14 36.69
C ILE A 131 7.59 17.23 37.71
N ALA A 132 6.69 16.96 38.66
CA ALA A 132 6.27 17.96 39.66
C ALA A 132 7.41 18.36 40.62
N ASP A 133 8.35 17.48 40.84
CA ASP A 133 9.51 17.62 41.76
C ASP A 133 10.80 18.02 41.03
N LEU A 134 10.76 18.29 39.72
CA LEU A 134 11.92 18.72 38.96
C LEU A 134 12.31 20.17 39.27
N THR A 135 13.61 20.39 39.45
CA THR A 135 14.18 21.76 39.56
C THR A 135 14.08 22.49 38.23
N PRO A 136 14.18 23.85 38.22
CA PRO A 136 14.19 24.63 36.97
C PRO A 136 15.28 24.18 35.98
N ALA A 137 16.46 23.79 36.46
CA ALA A 137 17.55 23.29 35.63
C ALA A 137 17.18 21.93 34.99
N GLN A 138 16.58 21.03 35.76
CA GLN A 138 16.07 19.73 35.24
C GLN A 138 14.94 19.90 34.24
N LEU A 139 14.01 20.84 34.46
CA LEU A 139 12.96 21.16 33.51
C LEU A 139 13.54 21.76 32.22
N LYS A 140 14.56 22.60 32.30
CA LYS A 140 15.24 23.12 31.12
C LYS A 140 15.91 22.03 30.32
N HIS A 141 16.60 21.09 31.00
CA HIS A 141 17.20 19.92 30.37
C HIS A 141 16.12 19.03 29.72
N LEU A 142 15.04 18.72 30.43
CA LEU A 142 13.91 17.97 29.88
C LEU A 142 13.38 18.61 28.60
N ARG A 143 13.12 19.91 28.61
CA ARG A 143 12.56 20.63 27.45
C ARG A 143 13.48 20.60 26.24
N SER A 144 14.79 20.66 26.41
CA SER A 144 15.74 20.60 25.29
C SER A 144 15.63 19.32 24.47
N HIS A 145 15.18 18.21 25.09
CA HIS A 145 14.94 16.93 24.42
C HIS A 145 13.48 16.68 24.06
N LEU A 146 12.55 17.12 24.90
CA LEU A 146 11.12 16.85 24.72
C LEU A 146 10.49 17.72 23.63
N SER A 147 10.89 19.00 23.52
CA SER A 147 10.30 19.93 22.55
C SER A 147 10.54 19.52 21.10
N PRO A 148 11.77 19.15 20.66
CA PRO A 148 11.98 18.62 19.32
C PRO A 148 11.17 17.35 19.03
N LEU A 149 11.11 16.44 20.00
CA LEU A 149 10.35 15.19 19.87
C LEU A 149 8.84 15.46 19.73
N SER A 150 8.33 16.40 20.52
CA SER A 150 6.94 16.84 20.45
C SER A 150 6.60 17.47 19.09
N GLN A 151 7.50 18.30 18.53
CA GLN A 151 7.32 18.89 17.21
C GLN A 151 7.29 17.82 16.09
N GLU A 152 8.17 16.80 16.16
CA GLU A 152 8.14 15.70 15.20
C GLU A 152 6.85 14.91 15.29
N ILE A 153 6.36 14.61 16.50
CA ILE A 153 5.09 13.90 16.71
C ILE A 153 3.92 14.73 16.16
N GLN A 154 3.90 16.04 16.40
CA GLN A 154 2.87 16.93 15.86
C GLN A 154 2.89 16.94 14.33
N HIS A 155 4.07 16.97 13.71
CA HIS A 155 4.20 16.87 12.27
C HIS A 155 3.64 15.54 11.74
N LEU A 156 3.99 14.40 12.36
CA LEU A 156 3.49 13.09 12.00
C LEU A 156 1.97 12.97 12.17
N ALA A 157 1.41 13.50 13.26
CA ALA A 157 -0.03 13.52 13.50
C ALA A 157 -0.77 14.37 12.44
N THR A 158 -0.21 15.52 12.07
CA THR A 158 -0.73 16.38 11.00
C THR A 158 -0.68 15.64 9.65
N GLU A 159 0.41 14.92 9.36
CA GLU A 159 0.53 14.11 8.15
C GLU A 159 -0.50 12.96 8.11
N ALA A 160 -0.70 12.27 9.24
CA ALA A 160 -1.69 11.18 9.36
C ALA A 160 -3.12 11.64 9.06
N THR A 161 -3.44 12.90 9.39
CA THR A 161 -4.77 13.49 9.18
C THR A 161 -4.88 14.31 7.90
N SER A 162 -3.82 14.36 7.09
CA SER A 162 -3.78 15.14 5.85
C SER A 162 -4.81 14.68 4.82
N THR A 163 -5.34 15.62 4.05
CA THR A 163 -6.22 15.35 2.91
C THR A 163 -5.60 14.38 1.92
N ALA A 164 -4.28 14.48 1.70
CA ALA A 164 -3.54 13.61 0.78
C ALA A 164 -3.59 12.12 1.16
N ILE A 165 -3.75 11.79 2.45
CA ILE A 165 -3.96 10.41 2.91
C ILE A 165 -5.45 10.10 2.96
N ARG A 166 -6.27 10.96 3.57
CA ARG A 166 -7.69 10.69 3.84
C ARG A 166 -8.51 10.46 2.58
N GLN A 167 -8.26 11.23 1.51
CA GLN A 167 -9.00 11.10 0.24
C GLN A 167 -8.73 9.78 -0.49
N LYS A 168 -7.64 9.08 -0.14
CA LYS A 168 -7.28 7.79 -0.73
C LYS A 168 -7.80 6.60 0.07
N LEU A 169 -8.30 6.82 1.28
CA LEU A 169 -8.83 5.75 2.11
C LEU A 169 -10.24 5.37 1.64
N LEU A 170 -10.44 4.08 1.43
CA LEU A 170 -11.72 3.50 1.06
C LEU A 170 -12.30 2.73 2.23
N ALA A 171 -13.62 2.69 2.31
CA ALA A 171 -14.34 1.79 3.20
C ALA A 171 -14.75 0.53 2.42
N THR A 172 -14.75 -0.62 3.06
CA THR A 172 -15.19 -1.90 2.49
C THR A 172 -16.56 -1.77 1.80
N LYS A 173 -17.51 -1.07 2.41
CA LYS A 173 -18.84 -0.84 1.84
C LYS A 173 -18.79 -0.13 0.48
N ALA A 174 -17.99 0.93 0.34
CA ALA A 174 -17.85 1.67 -0.92
C ALA A 174 -17.26 0.79 -2.03
N VAL A 175 -16.25 -0.02 -1.70
CA VAL A 175 -15.67 -0.98 -2.65
C VAL A 175 -16.69 -2.02 -3.09
N GLN A 176 -17.50 -2.54 -2.16
CA GLN A 176 -18.57 -3.48 -2.47
C GLN A 176 -19.65 -2.87 -3.37
N GLU A 177 -20.03 -1.62 -3.14
CA GLU A 177 -20.99 -0.90 -3.99
C GLU A 177 -20.46 -0.70 -5.41
N GLU A 178 -19.18 -0.34 -5.59
CA GLU A 178 -18.55 -0.21 -6.91
C GLU A 178 -18.44 -1.57 -7.62
N LEU A 179 -18.04 -2.64 -6.92
CA LEU A 179 -18.03 -4.01 -7.46
C LEU A 179 -19.41 -4.46 -7.92
N ASN A 180 -20.44 -4.24 -7.09
CA ASN A 180 -21.80 -4.61 -7.44
C ASN A 180 -22.31 -3.81 -8.65
N LYS A 181 -21.97 -2.53 -8.73
CA LYS A 181 -22.32 -1.68 -9.87
C LYS A 181 -21.69 -2.19 -11.15
N ALA A 182 -20.41 -2.57 -11.13
CA ALA A 182 -19.71 -3.10 -12.30
C ALA A 182 -20.28 -4.46 -12.74
N VAL A 183 -20.65 -5.36 -11.79
CA VAL A 183 -21.14 -6.73 -12.06
C VAL A 183 -22.64 -6.77 -12.30
N TYR A 184 -23.43 -6.13 -11.47
CA TYR A 184 -24.91 -6.23 -11.50
C TYR A 184 -25.61 -4.97 -12.04
N GLY A 185 -24.87 -3.89 -12.31
CA GLY A 185 -25.45 -2.59 -12.67
C GLY A 185 -26.17 -1.90 -11.49
N LYS A 186 -26.04 -2.39 -10.26
CA LYS A 186 -26.67 -1.89 -9.03
C LYS A 186 -25.66 -1.89 -7.89
N THR A 187 -25.84 -1.03 -6.89
CA THR A 187 -24.96 -0.95 -5.71
C THR A 187 -25.09 -2.14 -4.75
N THR A 188 -26.12 -2.95 -4.89
CA THR A 188 -26.34 -4.17 -4.10
C THR A 188 -26.54 -5.36 -5.01
N GLU A 189 -26.18 -6.57 -4.55
CA GLU A 189 -26.50 -7.81 -5.27
C GLU A 189 -28.03 -7.99 -5.30
N PRO A 190 -28.63 -8.11 -6.50
CA PRO A 190 -30.06 -8.38 -6.61
C PRO A 190 -30.39 -9.79 -6.12
N ALA A 191 -31.57 -9.98 -5.53
CA ALA A 191 -32.08 -11.32 -5.33
C ALA A 191 -32.35 -12.01 -6.68
N ASP A 192 -32.30 -13.34 -6.71
CA ASP A 192 -32.43 -14.12 -7.96
C ASP A 192 -33.70 -13.81 -8.75
N ASN A 193 -34.82 -13.54 -8.06
CA ASN A 193 -36.11 -13.17 -8.68
C ASN A 193 -36.21 -11.68 -9.07
N SER A 194 -35.21 -10.86 -8.74
CA SER A 194 -35.15 -9.42 -9.02
C SER A 194 -33.90 -9.03 -9.80
N MET A 195 -33.31 -9.96 -10.53
CA MET A 195 -32.19 -9.65 -11.43
C MET A 195 -32.58 -8.55 -12.42
N PRO A 196 -31.62 -7.72 -12.89
CA PRO A 196 -31.93 -6.64 -13.80
C PRO A 196 -32.65 -7.12 -15.07
N THR A 197 -33.73 -6.44 -15.43
CA THR A 197 -34.45 -6.69 -16.68
C THR A 197 -33.83 -5.97 -17.87
N ALA A 198 -33.12 -4.85 -17.61
CA ALA A 198 -32.36 -4.11 -18.61
C ALA A 198 -30.88 -4.52 -18.51
N VAL A 199 -30.53 -5.60 -19.17
CA VAL A 199 -29.15 -6.14 -19.21
C VAL A 199 -28.31 -5.42 -20.24
N PHE A 200 -28.89 -5.13 -21.39
CA PHE A 200 -28.25 -4.35 -22.44
C PHE A 200 -28.53 -2.86 -22.27
N GLU A 201 -27.53 -2.01 -22.51
CA GLU A 201 -27.62 -0.55 -22.32
C GLU A 201 -28.73 0.10 -23.17
N ALA A 202 -28.84 -0.30 -24.43
CA ALA A 202 -29.94 0.05 -25.29
C ALA A 202 -30.98 -1.07 -25.33
N ALA A 203 -32.23 -0.75 -25.66
CA ALA A 203 -33.24 -1.78 -25.88
C ALA A 203 -32.72 -2.85 -26.82
N ALA A 204 -32.78 -4.10 -26.38
CA ALA A 204 -32.44 -5.23 -27.23
C ALA A 204 -33.34 -5.18 -28.46
N GLY A 205 -32.79 -5.37 -29.65
CA GLY A 205 -33.57 -5.29 -30.90
C GLY A 205 -32.81 -5.93 -32.04
N GLY A 206 -33.56 -6.45 -33.00
CA GLY A 206 -32.99 -7.14 -34.14
C GLY A 206 -32.49 -8.53 -33.86
N SER A 207 -31.25 -8.80 -34.17
CA SER A 207 -30.62 -10.11 -34.01
C SER A 207 -29.70 -10.17 -32.78
N ARG A 208 -29.38 -11.37 -32.32
CA ARG A 208 -28.37 -11.59 -31.27
C ARG A 208 -27.01 -11.01 -31.68
N GLN A 209 -26.64 -11.14 -32.96
CA GLN A 209 -25.44 -10.53 -33.52
C GLN A 209 -25.38 -9.02 -33.26
N SER A 210 -26.50 -8.30 -33.51
CA SER A 210 -26.55 -6.84 -33.28
C SER A 210 -26.54 -6.46 -31.78
N ASN A 211 -27.02 -7.34 -30.91
CA ASN A 211 -27.06 -7.11 -29.46
C ASN A 211 -25.73 -7.46 -28.77
N CYS A 212 -24.98 -8.46 -29.30
CA CYS A 212 -23.70 -8.88 -28.74
C CYS A 212 -22.50 -8.09 -29.30
N VAL A 213 -22.70 -6.78 -29.53
CA VAL A 213 -21.64 -5.80 -29.80
C VAL A 213 -21.37 -4.99 -28.55
N GLY A 214 -20.14 -5.05 -28.03
CA GLY A 214 -19.78 -4.48 -26.72
C GLY A 214 -19.22 -3.06 -26.77
N ASP A 215 -18.88 -2.55 -27.96
CA ASP A 215 -18.28 -1.23 -28.14
C ASP A 215 -18.71 -0.55 -29.46
N GLY A 216 -18.19 0.66 -29.69
CA GLY A 216 -18.49 1.42 -30.91
C GLY A 216 -19.88 2.04 -30.90
N GLY A 217 -20.29 2.55 -32.08
CA GLY A 217 -21.57 3.29 -32.27
C GLY A 217 -22.83 2.43 -32.14
N SER A 218 -22.73 1.12 -32.40
CA SER A 218 -23.83 0.16 -32.28
C SER A 218 -23.77 -0.72 -31.04
N LYS A 219 -23.00 -0.31 -30.04
CA LYS A 219 -22.82 -1.06 -28.81
C LYS A 219 -24.14 -1.26 -28.06
N LYS A 220 -24.34 -2.48 -27.55
CA LYS A 220 -25.45 -2.84 -26.65
C LYS A 220 -24.97 -3.72 -25.50
N ALA A 221 -23.99 -4.61 -25.72
CA ALA A 221 -23.42 -5.48 -24.69
C ALA A 221 -22.32 -4.77 -23.88
N THR A 222 -22.64 -3.62 -23.30
CA THR A 222 -21.70 -2.75 -22.55
C THR A 222 -21.61 -3.11 -21.08
N THR A 223 -22.53 -3.93 -20.56
CA THR A 223 -22.56 -4.37 -19.15
C THR A 223 -21.93 -5.75 -18.99
N PHE A 224 -21.49 -6.05 -17.78
CA PHE A 224 -21.01 -7.38 -17.42
C PHE A 224 -22.08 -8.47 -17.68
N LEU A 225 -23.32 -8.23 -17.26
CA LEU A 225 -24.40 -9.20 -17.45
C LEU A 225 -24.73 -9.42 -18.93
N ALA A 226 -24.70 -8.37 -19.77
CA ALA A 226 -24.86 -8.51 -21.21
C ALA A 226 -23.75 -9.38 -21.82
N THR A 227 -22.51 -9.15 -21.39
CA THR A 227 -21.38 -10.00 -21.79
C THR A 227 -21.62 -11.46 -21.39
N PHE A 228 -22.06 -11.70 -20.16
CA PHE A 228 -22.33 -13.04 -19.68
C PHE A 228 -23.46 -13.74 -20.46
N VAL A 229 -24.54 -13.01 -20.77
CA VAL A 229 -25.64 -13.51 -21.63
C VAL A 229 -25.12 -13.85 -23.03
N CYS A 230 -24.34 -12.97 -23.65
CA CYS A 230 -23.83 -13.21 -25.01
C CYS A 230 -22.92 -14.43 -25.13
N VAL A 231 -22.11 -14.71 -24.10
CA VAL A 231 -21.14 -15.84 -24.14
C VAL A 231 -21.69 -17.15 -23.59
N CYS A 232 -22.81 -17.13 -22.83
CA CYS A 232 -23.30 -18.33 -22.15
C CYS A 232 -24.77 -18.66 -22.38
N ALA A 233 -25.62 -17.68 -22.76
CA ALA A 233 -27.04 -17.93 -22.88
C ALA A 233 -27.35 -18.88 -24.06
N LYS A 234 -28.20 -19.86 -23.79
CA LYS A 234 -28.76 -20.77 -24.78
C LYS A 234 -29.62 -20.01 -25.79
N ASN A 235 -29.47 -20.30 -27.09
CA ASN A 235 -30.38 -19.86 -28.13
C ASN A 235 -31.27 -21.05 -28.52
N THR A 236 -32.59 -20.87 -28.49
CA THR A 236 -33.54 -21.97 -28.82
C THR A 236 -33.56 -22.33 -30.31
N ALA A 237 -33.15 -21.41 -31.19
CA ALA A 237 -33.21 -21.64 -32.64
C ALA A 237 -32.12 -22.59 -33.15
N ASN A 238 -31.10 -22.87 -32.35
CA ASN A 238 -29.95 -23.65 -32.77
C ASN A 238 -29.64 -24.77 -31.80
N SER A 239 -29.70 -25.97 -32.35
CA SER A 239 -29.32 -27.27 -31.86
C SER A 239 -28.28 -27.35 -30.73
N ALA A 240 -28.27 -28.55 -30.16
CA ALA A 240 -27.63 -29.06 -28.98
C ALA A 240 -26.26 -28.49 -28.57
N ASP A 241 -25.37 -28.10 -29.48
CA ASP A 241 -23.98 -27.81 -29.17
C ASP A 241 -23.77 -26.41 -28.55
N GLY A 242 -24.39 -25.38 -29.13
CA GLY A 242 -24.26 -23.98 -28.59
C GLY A 242 -24.93 -23.79 -27.24
N SER A 243 -25.90 -24.65 -26.87
CA SER A 243 -26.58 -24.57 -25.57
C SER A 243 -25.71 -25.01 -24.40
N LYS A 244 -24.58 -25.65 -24.66
CA LYS A 244 -23.64 -26.18 -23.66
C LYS A 244 -22.28 -25.49 -23.71
N ALA A 245 -22.15 -24.34 -24.40
CA ALA A 245 -20.85 -23.70 -24.58
C ALA A 245 -20.16 -23.30 -23.25
N CYS A 246 -20.91 -22.91 -22.22
CA CYS A 246 -20.37 -22.57 -20.93
C CYS A 246 -20.41 -23.69 -19.88
N THR A 247 -21.15 -24.77 -20.16
CA THR A 247 -21.36 -25.88 -19.23
C THR A 247 -21.51 -27.20 -20.01
N GLY A 248 -21.12 -28.29 -19.43
CA GLY A 248 -21.37 -29.62 -20.03
C GLY A 248 -22.85 -30.02 -20.09
N SER A 249 -23.75 -29.21 -19.53
CA SER A 249 -25.19 -29.40 -19.55
C SER A 249 -25.89 -28.17 -20.09
N ALA A 250 -27.01 -28.34 -20.80
CA ALA A 250 -27.81 -27.25 -21.27
C ALA A 250 -28.42 -26.47 -20.11
N LEU A 251 -28.46 -25.12 -20.23
CA LEU A 251 -29.19 -24.24 -19.30
C LEU A 251 -30.70 -24.54 -19.41
N SER A 252 -31.43 -24.36 -18.31
CA SER A 252 -32.90 -24.46 -18.28
C SER A 252 -33.52 -23.32 -19.07
N GLU A 253 -33.05 -22.09 -18.78
CA GLU A 253 -33.53 -20.87 -19.39
C GLU A 253 -32.82 -20.60 -20.75
N SER A 254 -33.47 -19.80 -21.61
CA SER A 254 -32.95 -19.43 -22.91
C SER A 254 -33.25 -17.97 -23.27
N TRP A 255 -32.41 -17.38 -24.11
CA TRP A 255 -32.69 -16.09 -24.72
C TRP A 255 -33.22 -16.31 -26.13
N THR A 256 -34.52 -16.62 -26.22
CA THR A 256 -35.21 -17.03 -27.45
C THR A 256 -35.50 -15.89 -28.41
N THR A 257 -35.75 -14.70 -27.87
CA THR A 257 -36.14 -13.53 -28.64
C THR A 257 -35.07 -12.45 -28.44
N ALA A 258 -34.10 -12.40 -29.35
CA ALA A 258 -33.05 -11.41 -29.30
C ALA A 258 -33.55 -9.96 -29.45
N ALA A 259 -34.80 -9.76 -29.84
CA ALA A 259 -35.44 -8.45 -29.84
C ALA A 259 -35.89 -7.97 -28.46
N ALA A 260 -35.89 -8.85 -27.44
CA ALA A 260 -36.23 -8.50 -26.07
C ALA A 260 -35.03 -8.68 -25.14
N GLN A 261 -35.06 -7.99 -24.00
CA GLN A 261 -34.10 -8.23 -22.93
C GLN A 261 -34.20 -9.68 -22.44
N PRO A 262 -33.10 -10.29 -21.97
CA PRO A 262 -33.15 -11.62 -21.36
C PRO A 262 -34.03 -11.60 -20.09
N SER A 263 -34.67 -12.75 -19.80
CA SER A 263 -35.47 -12.87 -18.58
C SER A 263 -34.60 -12.75 -17.31
N PRO A 264 -35.13 -12.23 -16.19
CA PRO A 264 -34.45 -12.28 -14.90
C PRO A 264 -34.06 -13.68 -14.48
N ALA A 265 -34.87 -14.69 -14.84
CA ALA A 265 -34.57 -16.11 -14.55
C ALA A 265 -33.32 -16.60 -15.25
N LEU A 266 -33.14 -16.27 -16.54
CA LEU A 266 -31.91 -16.59 -17.29
C LEU A 266 -30.69 -15.93 -16.65
N VAL A 267 -30.77 -14.62 -16.33
CA VAL A 267 -29.65 -13.91 -15.69
C VAL A 267 -29.31 -14.53 -14.34
N ALA A 268 -30.33 -14.88 -13.54
CA ALA A 268 -30.13 -15.58 -12.27
C ALA A 268 -29.48 -16.96 -12.45
N GLU A 269 -29.89 -17.72 -13.45
CA GLU A 269 -29.31 -19.04 -13.76
C GLU A 269 -27.82 -18.91 -14.12
N LEU A 270 -27.45 -17.93 -14.95
CA LEU A 270 -26.06 -17.66 -15.31
C LEU A 270 -25.22 -17.28 -14.08
N VAL A 271 -25.72 -16.40 -13.23
CA VAL A 271 -25.02 -15.98 -12.00
C VAL A 271 -24.89 -17.15 -11.01
N LYS A 272 -25.86 -18.08 -10.97
CA LYS A 272 -25.80 -19.31 -10.14
C LYS A 272 -24.72 -20.30 -10.58
N LEU A 273 -24.25 -20.23 -11.81
CA LEU A 273 -23.10 -21.03 -12.24
C LEU A 273 -21.80 -20.67 -11.49
N CYS A 274 -21.77 -19.50 -10.83
CA CYS A 274 -20.61 -18.98 -10.13
C CYS A 274 -20.67 -19.29 -8.63
N ASN A 275 -19.50 -19.47 -8.00
CA ASN A 275 -19.41 -19.64 -6.56
C ASN A 275 -19.65 -18.29 -5.86
N ARG A 276 -20.78 -18.15 -5.15
CA ARG A 276 -21.21 -16.93 -4.46
C ARG A 276 -21.01 -16.95 -2.92
N LYS A 277 -20.40 -18.02 -2.39
CA LYS A 277 -20.33 -18.24 -0.93
C LYS A 277 -18.99 -17.88 -0.30
N LYS A 278 -18.02 -17.42 -1.07
CA LYS A 278 -16.65 -17.21 -0.59
C LYS A 278 -16.45 -15.77 -0.12
N ASN A 279 -15.99 -15.59 1.13
CA ASN A 279 -15.47 -14.30 1.61
C ASN A 279 -14.01 -14.18 1.21
N THR A 280 -13.66 -13.09 0.57
CA THR A 280 -12.32 -12.84 0.04
C THR A 280 -11.79 -11.52 0.56
N LYS A 281 -10.57 -11.51 1.11
CA LYS A 281 -9.84 -10.26 1.34
C LYS A 281 -9.32 -9.79 -0.02
N LEU A 282 -9.93 -8.74 -0.55
CA LEU A 282 -9.61 -8.18 -1.85
C LEU A 282 -8.44 -7.22 -1.75
N THR A 283 -7.49 -7.37 -2.67
CA THR A 283 -6.39 -6.42 -2.90
C THR A 283 -6.44 -5.89 -4.32
N ALA A 284 -5.74 -4.78 -4.58
CA ALA A 284 -5.56 -4.24 -5.92
C ALA A 284 -4.97 -5.30 -6.87
N ALA A 285 -3.99 -6.06 -6.41
CA ALA A 285 -3.35 -7.13 -7.19
C ALA A 285 -4.31 -8.28 -7.51
N ASP A 286 -5.18 -8.70 -6.57
CA ASP A 286 -6.19 -9.75 -6.81
C ASP A 286 -7.22 -9.27 -7.84
N LEU A 287 -7.71 -8.03 -7.72
CA LEU A 287 -8.66 -7.48 -8.69
C LEU A 287 -8.04 -7.35 -10.09
N LYS A 288 -6.81 -6.83 -10.20
CA LYS A 288 -6.06 -6.79 -11.47
C LYS A 288 -5.89 -8.19 -12.07
N THR A 289 -5.58 -9.19 -11.26
CA THR A 289 -5.45 -10.58 -11.72
C THR A 289 -6.77 -11.12 -12.29
N ARG A 290 -7.90 -10.81 -11.64
CA ARG A 290 -9.23 -11.22 -12.14
C ARG A 290 -9.60 -10.52 -13.45
N ILE A 291 -9.30 -9.23 -13.57
CA ILE A 291 -9.46 -8.46 -14.81
C ILE A 291 -8.60 -9.06 -15.92
N ASN A 292 -7.32 -9.33 -15.67
CA ASN A 292 -6.39 -9.89 -16.65
C ASN A 292 -6.87 -11.25 -17.16
N ARG A 293 -7.41 -12.12 -16.29
CA ARG A 293 -7.99 -13.41 -16.72
C ARG A 293 -9.09 -13.25 -17.77
N VAL A 294 -9.86 -12.16 -17.71
CA VAL A 294 -10.87 -11.88 -18.74
C VAL A 294 -10.22 -11.33 -20.00
N THR A 295 -9.31 -10.36 -19.87
CA THR A 295 -8.68 -9.71 -21.02
C THR A 295 -7.78 -10.66 -21.82
N GLU A 296 -7.13 -11.63 -21.17
CA GLU A 296 -6.33 -12.69 -21.81
C GLU A 296 -7.17 -13.64 -22.70
N LEU A 297 -8.48 -13.71 -22.46
CA LEU A 297 -9.41 -14.55 -23.25
C LEU A 297 -10.01 -13.79 -24.43
N ILE A 298 -9.63 -12.53 -24.64
CA ILE A 298 -10.06 -11.75 -25.81
C ILE A 298 -9.15 -12.12 -26.98
N THR A 299 -9.74 -12.61 -28.07
CA THR A 299 -9.05 -12.87 -29.31
C THR A 299 -9.07 -11.61 -30.16
N TYR A 300 -7.90 -11.13 -30.58
CA TYR A 300 -7.75 -9.92 -31.39
C TYR A 300 -7.54 -10.30 -32.86
N GLU A 301 -8.40 -9.77 -33.73
CA GLU A 301 -8.31 -9.90 -35.18
C GLU A 301 -8.23 -8.53 -35.86
N SER A 302 -7.93 -8.52 -37.16
CA SER A 302 -7.76 -7.30 -37.94
C SER A 302 -9.02 -6.42 -37.99
N ALA A 303 -10.21 -7.00 -37.98
CA ALA A 303 -11.48 -6.30 -38.12
C ALA A 303 -12.22 -6.09 -36.79
N ALA A 304 -11.95 -6.90 -35.76
CA ALA A 304 -12.59 -6.83 -34.44
C ALA A 304 -11.83 -7.68 -33.44
N ALA A 305 -12.21 -7.57 -32.16
CA ALA A 305 -11.82 -8.52 -31.12
C ALA A 305 -13.06 -9.24 -30.59
N TYR A 306 -12.85 -10.42 -30.02
CA TYR A 306 -13.94 -11.28 -29.57
C TYR A 306 -13.65 -11.83 -28.17
N LEU A 307 -14.66 -11.81 -27.29
CA LEU A 307 -14.66 -12.56 -26.07
C LEU A 307 -15.67 -13.70 -26.19
N GLY A 308 -15.19 -14.93 -26.12
CA GLY A 308 -15.97 -16.15 -26.35
C GLY A 308 -15.62 -16.81 -27.68
N ALA A 309 -16.12 -18.03 -27.88
CA ALA A 309 -15.83 -18.84 -29.05
C ALA A 309 -16.52 -18.30 -30.31
N HIS A 310 -15.79 -18.18 -31.41
CA HIS A 310 -16.31 -17.77 -32.71
C HIS A 310 -15.58 -18.50 -33.84
N ILE A 311 -16.25 -18.57 -34.97
CA ILE A 311 -15.75 -19.26 -36.18
C ILE A 311 -15.77 -18.29 -37.36
N SER A 312 -16.90 -17.59 -37.58
CA SER A 312 -17.11 -16.67 -38.68
C SER A 312 -16.97 -15.19 -38.33
N GLY A 313 -16.56 -14.85 -37.11
CA GLY A 313 -16.50 -13.47 -36.63
C GLY A 313 -17.86 -12.83 -36.31
N GLU A 314 -18.92 -13.61 -36.28
CA GLU A 314 -20.30 -13.22 -36.06
C GLU A 314 -20.81 -13.81 -34.72
N CYS A 315 -21.23 -12.95 -33.77
CA CYS A 315 -21.73 -13.38 -32.47
C CYS A 315 -23.24 -13.65 -32.51
N THR A 316 -23.68 -14.58 -33.35
CA THR A 316 -25.09 -14.90 -33.58
C THR A 316 -25.70 -15.76 -32.47
N GLY A 317 -24.87 -16.35 -31.59
CA GLY A 317 -25.29 -17.35 -30.60
C GLY A 317 -25.41 -18.77 -31.19
N SER A 318 -25.04 -18.97 -32.46
CA SER A 318 -25.05 -20.25 -33.12
C SER A 318 -23.70 -20.98 -33.04
N ALA A 319 -23.71 -22.29 -32.89
CA ALA A 319 -22.51 -23.10 -32.81
C ALA A 319 -21.64 -23.01 -34.07
N ASN A 320 -22.25 -22.78 -35.24
CA ASN A 320 -21.55 -22.67 -36.53
C ASN A 320 -21.08 -21.27 -36.87
N ALA A 321 -21.30 -20.25 -35.99
CA ALA A 321 -20.89 -18.88 -36.22
C ALA A 321 -20.12 -18.27 -35.03
N GLY A 322 -20.81 -18.03 -33.92
CA GLY A 322 -20.16 -17.45 -32.72
C GLY A 322 -21.07 -17.34 -31.52
N ILE A 323 -20.55 -17.70 -30.35
CA ILE A 323 -21.17 -17.54 -29.05
C ILE A 323 -20.23 -16.60 -28.24
N CYS A 324 -20.31 -15.30 -28.55
CA CYS A 324 -19.28 -14.32 -28.18
C CYS A 324 -19.86 -12.92 -28.04
N VAL A 325 -19.03 -12.00 -27.59
CA VAL A 325 -19.21 -10.55 -27.74
C VAL A 325 -18.16 -10.03 -28.70
N LYS A 326 -18.57 -9.19 -29.66
CA LYS A 326 -17.72 -8.52 -30.65
C LYS A 326 -17.36 -7.11 -30.17
N TYR A 327 -16.10 -6.75 -30.30
CA TYR A 327 -15.55 -5.43 -29.98
C TYR A 327 -14.85 -4.87 -31.22
N THR A 328 -15.48 -3.87 -31.86
CA THR A 328 -14.98 -3.32 -33.13
C THR A 328 -13.84 -2.31 -32.91
N THR A 329 -13.84 -1.59 -31.77
CA THR A 329 -12.80 -0.62 -31.45
C THR A 329 -11.51 -1.26 -30.92
N LEU A 330 -11.52 -2.57 -30.68
CA LEU A 330 -10.35 -3.36 -30.30
C LEU A 330 -9.68 -4.06 -31.48
N ALA A 331 -10.10 -3.78 -32.72
CA ALA A 331 -9.51 -4.33 -33.94
C ALA A 331 -7.98 -4.17 -33.91
N GLY A 332 -7.24 -5.22 -34.24
CA GLY A 332 -5.78 -5.20 -34.25
C GLY A 332 -5.10 -4.78 -32.93
N ALA A 333 -5.77 -4.99 -31.80
CA ALA A 333 -5.30 -4.56 -30.47
C ALA A 333 -4.99 -3.04 -30.38
N ALA A 334 -5.78 -2.20 -31.04
CA ALA A 334 -5.57 -0.75 -31.15
C ALA A 334 -5.55 -0.01 -29.80
N LYS A 335 -6.17 -0.58 -28.76
CA LYS A 335 -6.18 -0.05 -27.39
C LYS A 335 -6.42 -1.17 -26.35
N PRO A 336 -6.11 -0.92 -25.07
CA PRO A 336 -6.41 -1.88 -24.00
C PRO A 336 -7.92 -2.16 -23.87
N ALA A 337 -8.28 -3.40 -23.60
CA ALA A 337 -9.68 -3.78 -23.38
C ALA A 337 -10.30 -3.07 -22.17
N THR A 338 -9.50 -2.79 -21.15
CA THR A 338 -9.89 -2.01 -19.97
C THR A 338 -10.27 -0.56 -20.27
N ASP A 339 -9.86 -0.03 -21.40
CA ASP A 339 -10.24 1.34 -21.81
C ASP A 339 -11.48 1.34 -22.71
N ALA A 340 -11.73 0.22 -23.40
CA ALA A 340 -12.79 0.10 -24.39
C ALA A 340 -14.08 -0.50 -23.85
N ILE A 341 -13.98 -1.44 -22.91
CA ILE A 341 -15.10 -2.19 -22.36
C ILE A 341 -15.54 -1.53 -21.04
N PRO A 342 -16.74 -0.91 -20.99
CA PRO A 342 -17.12 -0.05 -19.87
C PRO A 342 -17.01 -0.71 -18.49
N TRP A 343 -17.55 -1.92 -18.32
CA TRP A 343 -17.51 -2.61 -17.03
C TRP A 343 -16.09 -3.07 -16.63
N LEU A 344 -15.21 -3.38 -17.60
CA LEU A 344 -13.79 -3.63 -17.33
C LEU A 344 -13.06 -2.36 -16.92
N LYS A 345 -13.43 -1.23 -17.55
CA LYS A 345 -12.90 0.08 -17.16
C LYS A 345 -13.26 0.41 -15.72
N ASP A 346 -14.53 0.27 -15.34
CA ASP A 346 -14.98 0.53 -13.97
C ASP A 346 -14.19 -0.33 -12.94
N LEU A 347 -13.96 -1.61 -13.25
CA LEU A 347 -13.15 -2.49 -12.40
C LEU A 347 -11.68 -2.11 -12.37
N SER A 348 -11.12 -1.67 -13.51
CA SER A 348 -9.73 -1.19 -13.59
C SER A 348 -9.53 0.10 -12.79
N ASP A 349 -10.48 1.03 -12.90
CA ASP A 349 -10.48 2.26 -12.11
C ASP A 349 -10.58 1.95 -10.59
N LEU A 350 -11.42 0.98 -10.22
CA LEU A 350 -11.50 0.51 -8.83
C LEU A 350 -10.20 -0.14 -8.37
N ALA A 351 -9.53 -0.92 -9.22
CA ALA A 351 -8.24 -1.51 -8.89
C ALA A 351 -7.16 -0.43 -8.65
N ALA A 352 -7.17 0.65 -9.43
CA ALA A 352 -6.27 1.79 -9.21
C ALA A 352 -6.57 2.51 -7.88
N LYS A 353 -7.85 2.73 -7.55
CA LYS A 353 -8.25 3.30 -6.24
C LYS A 353 -7.83 2.40 -5.07
N LEU A 354 -7.95 1.07 -5.21
CA LEU A 354 -7.49 0.12 -4.19
C LEU A 354 -5.97 0.19 -3.99
N GLU A 355 -5.18 0.34 -5.06
CA GLU A 355 -3.73 0.50 -4.95
C GLU A 355 -3.35 1.78 -4.19
N GLU A 356 -4.05 2.89 -4.46
CA GLU A 356 -3.87 4.13 -3.70
C GLU A 356 -4.27 3.97 -2.24
N HIS A 357 -5.36 3.25 -1.96
CA HIS A 357 -5.82 2.94 -0.61
C HIS A 357 -4.79 2.10 0.17
N GLU A 358 -4.26 1.04 -0.44
CA GLU A 358 -3.26 0.17 0.17
C GLU A 358 -1.98 0.96 0.51
N ALA A 359 -1.52 1.81 -0.43
CA ALA A 359 -0.36 2.68 -0.21
C ALA A 359 -0.61 3.68 0.94
N ALA A 360 -1.79 4.31 0.99
CA ALA A 360 -2.18 5.25 2.04
C ALA A 360 -2.31 4.55 3.40
N THR A 361 -2.90 3.36 3.44
CA THR A 361 -3.05 2.54 4.65
C THR A 361 -1.69 2.12 5.21
N LEU A 362 -0.78 1.69 4.35
CA LEU A 362 0.59 1.34 4.75
C LEU A 362 1.35 2.56 5.28
N LYS A 363 1.20 3.73 4.63
CA LYS A 363 1.81 4.98 5.07
C LYS A 363 1.28 5.38 6.45
N LEU A 364 -0.03 5.32 6.66
CA LEU A 364 -0.67 5.63 7.94
C LEU A 364 -0.20 4.70 9.06
N LYS A 365 -0.08 3.40 8.77
CA LYS A 365 0.47 2.42 9.71
C LYS A 365 1.90 2.76 10.14
N ARG A 366 2.76 3.15 9.19
CA ARG A 366 4.15 3.56 9.49
C ARG A 366 4.20 4.82 10.34
N ILE A 367 3.36 5.82 10.03
CA ILE A 367 3.25 7.05 10.83
C ILE A 367 2.82 6.72 12.26
N ASN A 368 1.78 5.89 12.42
CA ASN A 368 1.28 5.48 13.74
C ASN A 368 2.35 4.78 14.59
N GLU A 369 3.12 3.88 13.98
CA GLU A 369 4.21 3.20 14.69
C GLU A 369 5.36 4.17 15.05
N ALA A 370 5.67 5.14 14.19
CA ALA A 370 6.64 6.18 14.49
C ALA A 370 6.17 7.06 15.67
N ILE A 371 4.91 7.49 15.69
CA ILE A 371 4.32 8.23 16.82
C ILE A 371 4.41 7.43 18.12
N LYS A 372 3.99 6.17 18.11
CA LYS A 372 4.04 5.29 19.30
C LYS A 372 5.47 5.10 19.81
N THR A 373 6.43 4.92 18.90
CA THR A 373 7.85 4.74 19.27
C THR A 373 8.41 6.00 19.90
N LYS A 374 8.12 7.17 19.31
CA LYS A 374 8.54 8.48 19.85
C LYS A 374 7.83 8.80 21.17
N ALA A 375 6.58 8.42 21.34
CA ALA A 375 5.85 8.59 22.59
C ALA A 375 6.46 7.74 23.73
N LYS A 376 6.89 6.51 23.43
CA LYS A 376 7.65 5.68 24.41
C LYS A 376 8.98 6.34 24.77
N ALA A 377 9.72 6.91 23.79
CA ALA A 377 10.96 7.63 24.08
C ALA A 377 10.71 8.85 24.98
N ALA A 378 9.65 9.64 24.71
CA ALA A 378 9.27 10.78 25.55
C ALA A 378 9.03 10.38 27.02
N ALA A 379 8.39 9.25 27.26
CA ALA A 379 8.11 8.78 28.64
C ALA A 379 9.36 8.55 29.47
N HIS A 380 10.52 8.24 28.86
CA HIS A 380 11.78 8.06 29.56
C HIS A 380 12.51 9.39 29.89
N LEU A 381 12.17 10.48 29.23
CA LEU A 381 12.88 11.76 29.38
C LEU A 381 12.75 12.37 30.78
N ALA A 382 11.59 12.19 31.46
CA ALA A 382 11.40 12.64 32.83
C ALA A 382 12.38 11.95 33.79
N HIS A 383 12.59 10.65 33.63
CA HIS A 383 13.54 9.88 34.44
C HIS A 383 15.00 10.32 34.16
N MET A 384 15.36 10.49 32.90
CA MET A 384 16.68 10.99 32.51
C MET A 384 16.97 12.38 33.08
N ALA A 385 15.98 13.30 33.04
CA ALA A 385 16.13 14.63 33.62
C ALA A 385 16.36 14.60 35.13
N LYS A 386 15.73 13.67 35.88
CA LYS A 386 15.97 13.46 37.31
C LYS A 386 17.39 13.00 37.60
N GLN A 387 17.97 12.17 36.74
CA GLN A 387 19.32 11.63 36.92
C GLN A 387 20.41 12.62 36.54
N ALA A 388 20.23 13.40 35.44
CA ALA A 388 21.22 14.34 34.95
C ALA A 388 21.67 15.37 35.99
N ALA A 389 20.76 15.81 36.87
CA ALA A 389 21.12 16.78 37.94
C ALA A 389 21.76 16.16 39.19
N LYS A 390 21.71 14.85 39.35
CA LYS A 390 22.50 14.20 40.44
C LYS A 390 23.99 14.22 40.13
N THR A 391 24.35 14.27 38.84
CA THR A 391 25.75 14.36 38.38
C THR A 391 26.32 15.77 38.48
N GLU A 392 25.48 16.83 38.47
CA GLU A 392 25.92 18.22 38.64
C GLU A 392 25.96 18.69 40.09
N LEU A 393 25.40 17.92 41.06
CA LEU A 393 25.27 18.31 42.45
C LEU A 393 26.25 17.63 43.41
N ASP A 394 27.31 16.98 42.89
CA ASP A 394 28.41 16.52 43.72
C ASP A 394 29.65 17.46 43.60
N PRO A 395 29.72 18.60 44.33
CA PRO A 395 30.84 19.51 44.23
C PRO A 395 32.05 19.09 45.08
N THR A 396 32.07 17.85 45.56
CA THR A 396 33.14 17.34 46.45
C THR A 396 34.16 16.44 45.72
N THR A 397 34.26 16.55 44.38
CA THR A 397 35.46 16.04 43.71
C THR A 397 36.10 17.19 42.93
N THR A 398 36.71 18.14 43.68
CA THR A 398 37.77 18.99 43.12
C THR A 398 39.03 18.12 42.95
N GLY A 399 38.96 17.21 42.01
CA GLY A 399 40.08 16.66 41.30
C GLY A 399 40.22 17.38 39.99
N GLN A 400 41.23 18.23 39.86
CA GLN A 400 41.62 18.85 38.60
C GLN A 400 41.79 17.76 37.51
N GLY A 401 40.70 17.39 36.85
CA GLY A 401 40.70 16.65 35.63
C GLY A 401 40.80 17.68 34.47
N LYS A 402 42.01 17.88 33.97
CA LYS A 402 42.27 18.43 32.66
C LYS A 402 41.25 17.85 31.64
N PRO A 403 40.66 18.62 30.74
CA PRO A 403 39.73 18.06 29.75
C PRO A 403 40.44 16.89 29.05
N ALA A 404 39.79 15.73 29.00
CA ALA A 404 40.30 14.56 28.28
C ALA A 404 40.40 14.95 26.81
N VAL A 405 41.57 15.34 26.38
CA VAL A 405 41.97 15.40 24.97
C VAL A 405 41.68 14.00 24.42
N ALA A 406 40.94 13.91 23.37
CA ALA A 406 40.73 12.65 22.64
C ALA A 406 42.08 12.00 22.47
N LYS A 407 42.26 10.78 23.03
CA LYS A 407 43.53 10.06 22.95
C LYS A 407 43.85 9.83 21.48
N GLU A 408 44.83 10.55 20.99
CA GLU A 408 45.33 10.39 19.64
C GLU A 408 45.83 8.96 19.46
N ASP A 409 45.46 8.32 18.38
CA ASP A 409 45.78 6.90 18.13
C ASP A 409 47.28 6.79 17.81
N CYS A 410 48.07 6.38 18.79
CA CYS A 410 49.55 6.26 18.70
C CYS A 410 50.01 5.35 17.54
N SER A 411 49.19 4.45 17.05
CA SER A 411 49.55 3.53 15.96
C SER A 411 49.73 4.21 14.60
N ASN A 412 49.31 5.46 14.46
CA ASN A 412 49.38 6.22 13.23
C ASN A 412 50.74 6.92 13.04
N HIS A 413 51.62 6.99 14.06
CA HIS A 413 52.89 7.66 14.00
C HIS A 413 54.03 6.66 13.66
N LYS A 414 54.71 6.92 12.52
CA LYS A 414 55.67 5.99 11.92
C LYS A 414 57.13 6.33 12.21
N ASP A 415 57.42 7.39 12.94
CA ASP A 415 58.75 7.81 13.33
C ASP A 415 58.83 8.19 14.82
N ASN A 416 60.05 8.05 15.40
CA ASN A 416 60.33 8.24 16.81
C ASN A 416 60.05 9.66 17.31
N ALA A 417 60.28 10.68 16.46
CA ALA A 417 60.17 12.08 16.86
C ALA A 417 58.68 12.45 17.04
N THR A 418 57.83 12.16 16.02
CA THR A 418 56.39 12.38 16.08
C THR A 418 55.67 11.52 17.12
N CYS A 419 56.15 10.29 17.35
CA CYS A 419 55.63 9.42 18.40
C CYS A 419 55.80 10.02 19.80
N LYS A 420 57.00 10.52 20.10
CA LYS A 420 57.30 11.16 21.40
C LYS A 420 56.67 12.51 21.58
N GLU A 421 56.56 13.33 20.52
CA GLU A 421 55.90 14.63 20.55
C GLU A 421 54.40 14.52 20.90
N LYS A 422 53.78 13.45 20.50
CA LYS A 422 52.37 13.15 20.78
C LYS A 422 52.14 12.42 22.11
N GLY A 423 53.16 12.23 22.92
CA GLY A 423 53.10 11.61 24.24
C GLY A 423 52.88 10.07 24.21
N CYS A 424 53.36 9.45 23.13
CA CYS A 424 53.38 8.00 22.97
C CYS A 424 54.79 7.45 23.18
N LYS A 425 54.90 6.12 23.39
CA LYS A 425 56.15 5.41 23.57
C LYS A 425 56.60 4.74 22.29
N TRP A 426 57.81 5.03 21.82
CA TRP A 426 58.44 4.39 20.67
C TRP A 426 59.20 3.13 21.08
N GLU A 427 58.83 1.99 20.54
CA GLU A 427 59.54 0.73 20.69
C GLU A 427 60.39 0.44 19.43
N GLU A 428 61.71 0.46 19.59
CA GLU A 428 62.67 0.21 18.50
C GLU A 428 62.65 -1.27 18.11
N ASN A 429 62.84 -1.55 16.84
CA ASN A 429 62.99 -2.92 16.37
C ASN A 429 64.39 -3.44 16.69
N ALA A 430 64.50 -4.63 17.28
CA ALA A 430 65.74 -5.21 17.70
C ALA A 430 66.78 -5.45 16.57
N SER A 431 66.30 -5.56 15.34
CA SER A 431 67.13 -5.82 14.15
C SER A 431 67.49 -4.56 13.36
N ASP A 432 66.77 -3.46 13.53
CA ASP A 432 66.99 -2.20 12.79
C ASP A 432 66.52 -1.03 13.68
N LYS A 433 67.45 -0.37 14.33
CA LYS A 433 67.19 0.75 15.27
C LYS A 433 66.58 1.99 14.60
N SER A 434 66.56 2.06 13.27
CA SER A 434 65.88 3.13 12.52
C SER A 434 64.38 2.89 12.36
N LYS A 435 63.88 1.68 12.69
CA LYS A 435 62.49 1.26 12.61
C LYS A 435 61.93 0.90 14.00
N GLY A 436 60.68 1.18 14.22
CA GLY A 436 60.00 0.88 15.48
C GLY A 436 58.46 1.03 15.37
N THR A 437 57.79 0.81 16.45
CA THR A 437 56.34 0.97 16.57
C THR A 437 55.99 1.94 17.70
N CYS A 438 55.05 2.82 17.41
CA CYS A 438 54.53 3.77 18.40
C CYS A 438 53.36 3.17 19.18
N LYS A 439 53.47 3.10 20.53
CA LYS A 439 52.48 2.52 21.41
C LYS A 439 52.07 3.49 22.53
N HIS A 440 50.90 3.28 23.11
CA HIS A 440 50.49 4.04 24.28
C HIS A 440 51.39 3.73 25.50
N GLU A 441 51.79 4.75 26.26
CA GLU A 441 52.49 4.59 27.53
C GLU A 441 51.46 4.25 28.62
N GLY A 442 51.46 2.99 29.11
CA GLY A 442 50.73 2.55 30.25
C GLY A 442 49.46 1.76 29.99
N GLY A 443 49.50 0.48 30.32
CA GLY A 443 48.30 -0.39 30.45
C GLY A 443 48.62 -1.85 30.19
N GLU A 444 49.32 -2.49 31.12
CA GLU A 444 49.27 -3.96 31.27
C GLU A 444 47.86 -4.40 31.68
N GLY A 445 47.33 -5.42 31.01
CA GLY A 445 46.45 -6.42 31.60
C GLY A 445 44.96 -6.19 31.48
N GLN A 446 44.32 -6.90 30.60
CA GLN A 446 43.44 -8.03 30.97
C GLN A 446 42.88 -8.70 29.72
N THR A 447 43.43 -9.83 29.40
CA THR A 447 42.80 -10.89 28.62
C THR A 447 41.68 -11.48 29.44
N ASN A 448 40.44 -11.37 29.00
CA ASN A 448 39.37 -12.23 29.49
C ASN A 448 39.03 -13.26 28.42
N THR A 449 39.67 -14.40 28.57
CA THR A 449 39.22 -15.68 28.02
C THR A 449 38.08 -16.18 28.89
N ALA A 450 36.92 -16.38 28.30
CA ALA A 450 35.91 -17.28 28.89
C ALA A 450 35.46 -18.25 27.81
N GLY A 451 35.95 -19.47 27.94
CA GLY A 451 35.50 -20.63 27.21
C GLY A 451 34.14 -21.11 27.75
N GLY A 452 33.38 -21.71 26.90
CA GLY A 452 32.15 -22.41 27.22
C GLY A 452 31.83 -23.39 26.10
N THR A 453 32.15 -24.63 26.33
CA THR A 453 31.89 -25.84 25.56
C THR A 453 30.41 -26.13 25.45
N GLY A 454 29.96 -26.66 24.30
CA GLY A 454 28.66 -27.32 24.17
C GLY A 454 28.41 -27.81 22.73
N ALA A 455 28.47 -29.11 22.60
CA ALA A 455 28.45 -29.92 21.39
C ALA A 455 27.10 -29.97 20.64
N GLY A 456 27.17 -30.26 19.34
CA GLY A 456 26.32 -31.24 18.71
C GLY A 456 25.50 -30.79 17.52
N GLY A 457 25.76 -31.37 16.33
CA GLY A 457 24.76 -31.64 15.31
C GLY A 457 25.02 -31.06 13.92
N ALA A 458 25.55 -31.90 13.07
CA ALA A 458 25.78 -31.68 11.65
C ALA A 458 24.48 -31.59 10.82
N SER A 459 24.48 -30.78 9.79
CA SER A 459 24.06 -31.21 8.44
C SER A 459 24.50 -30.20 7.38
N ASP A 460 25.13 -30.70 6.35
CA ASP A 460 25.65 -30.04 5.18
C ASP A 460 24.57 -29.36 4.33
N THR A 461 24.88 -28.22 3.78
CA THR A 461 24.71 -27.95 2.34
C THR A 461 25.41 -26.65 1.93
N GLU A 462 26.27 -26.78 0.98
CA GLU A 462 27.01 -25.86 0.09
C GLU A 462 26.89 -24.34 0.29
N ALA A 463 27.98 -23.77 0.78
CA ALA A 463 28.30 -22.35 0.65
C ALA A 463 29.01 -22.08 -0.69
N LYS A 464 28.36 -21.41 -1.65
CA LYS A 464 29.05 -20.77 -2.76
C LYS A 464 29.71 -19.48 -2.28
N LYS A 465 31.02 -19.45 -2.37
CA LYS A 465 31.89 -18.27 -2.20
C LYS A 465 31.44 -17.15 -3.15
N CYS A 466 31.11 -16.00 -2.61
CA CYS A 466 31.20 -14.73 -3.31
C CYS A 466 32.34 -13.94 -2.70
N SER A 467 33.55 -14.14 -3.25
CA SER A 467 34.64 -13.20 -3.16
C SER A 467 34.52 -12.20 -4.32
N ASP A 468 34.89 -10.94 -4.05
CA ASP A 468 35.07 -9.83 -4.96
C ASP A 468 33.83 -9.00 -5.36
N LYS A 469 33.54 -7.99 -4.49
CA LYS A 469 33.32 -6.63 -4.97
C LYS A 469 33.60 -5.61 -3.84
N LYS A 470 34.81 -5.13 -3.76
CA LYS A 470 35.15 -3.86 -3.11
C LYS A 470 34.47 -2.73 -3.88
N LYS A 471 33.53 -2.03 -3.24
CA LYS A 471 33.27 -0.59 -3.32
C LYS A 471 32.28 -0.20 -2.26
N ALA A 472 32.78 0.01 -1.05
CA ALA A 472 32.08 0.77 -0.01
C ALA A 472 32.28 2.26 -0.33
N GLY A 473 31.24 2.94 -0.80
CA GLY A 473 31.30 4.35 -1.19
C GLY A 473 29.94 5.03 -1.43
N GLY A 474 28.84 4.47 -0.91
CA GLY A 474 27.51 4.96 -1.28
C GLY A 474 26.58 5.45 -0.17
N LEU A 475 26.76 5.06 1.09
CA LEU A 475 25.75 5.39 2.13
C LEU A 475 26.10 6.61 3.01
N GLN A 476 27.36 6.94 3.18
CA GLN A 476 27.73 8.14 3.99
C GLN A 476 27.53 9.46 3.25
N GLY A 477 27.56 9.47 1.92
CA GLY A 477 27.34 10.68 1.10
C GLY A 477 25.89 11.19 1.13
N TRP A 478 24.92 10.31 1.29
CA TRP A 478 23.50 10.70 1.30
C TRP A 478 23.04 11.34 2.61
N LEU A 479 23.58 10.90 3.73
CA LEU A 479 23.27 11.50 5.05
C LEU A 479 23.88 12.89 5.22
N GLN A 480 25.08 13.14 4.67
CA GLN A 480 25.71 14.47 4.73
C GLN A 480 25.10 15.47 3.74
N MET A 481 24.60 15.05 2.58
CA MET A 481 23.90 15.94 1.65
C MET A 481 22.52 16.36 2.14
N GLY A 482 21.81 15.51 2.84
CA GLY A 482 20.54 15.85 3.49
C GLY A 482 20.72 16.90 4.58
N TRP A 483 21.74 16.80 5.39
CA TRP A 483 22.04 17.74 6.49
C TRP A 483 22.51 19.11 5.99
N LYS A 484 23.37 19.18 4.96
CA LYS A 484 23.81 20.44 4.35
C LYS A 484 22.68 21.19 3.60
N ARG A 485 21.70 20.46 3.06
CA ARG A 485 20.53 21.06 2.41
C ARG A 485 19.55 21.66 3.42
N MET A 486 19.41 21.04 4.60
CA MET A 486 18.57 21.53 5.68
C MET A 486 19.19 22.78 6.34
N GLN A 487 20.49 22.82 6.56
CA GLN A 487 21.17 24.00 7.12
C GLN A 487 21.12 25.24 6.19
N ARG A 488 21.16 25.08 4.86
CA ARG A 488 21.01 26.22 3.93
C ARG A 488 19.59 26.80 3.90
N PHE A 489 18.57 26.06 4.30
CA PHE A 489 17.21 26.56 4.41
C PHE A 489 16.98 27.39 5.69
N PHE A 490 17.78 27.17 6.73
CA PHE A 490 17.67 27.91 8.01
C PHE A 490 18.54 29.18 8.08
N TYR A 491 19.57 29.32 7.24
CA TYR A 491 20.49 30.48 7.30
C TYR A 491 20.35 31.49 6.15
N SER A 492 19.42 31.33 5.23
CA SER A 492 19.22 32.24 4.10
C SER A 492 18.01 33.16 4.24
N ARG A 493 17.48 33.31 5.45
CA ARG A 493 16.50 34.37 5.78
C ARG A 493 16.77 34.89 7.19
N GLN A 494 17.79 35.71 7.32
CA GLN A 494 17.90 36.81 8.24
C GLN A 494 17.98 38.09 7.40
#